data_63ff549a6640b3bfdde98f974824f60b
#
_entry.id   63ff549a6640b3bfdde98f974824f60b
#
_cell.length_a   1.000
_cell.length_b   1.000
_cell.length_c   1.000
_cell.angle_alpha   90.00
_cell.angle_beta   90.00
_cell.angle_gamma   90.00
#
_symmetry.space_group_name_H-M   'P 1'
#
loop_
_entity.id
_entity.type
_entity.pdbx_description
1 polymer ?
#
loop_
_entity_poly.entity_id
_entity_poly.type
_entity_poly.pdbx_seq_one_letter_code
_entity_poly.pdbx_strand_id
1 'polypeptide(L)'
;ASQKAVFYSSLTNPSTRCVNNIIYAGVALVGAFLIPGGHLTVGGLSVLLAYANQYMKPFNDISSVITELQNALACATRIFDLLEEKPESPDLSGTLDDVKGAVDIQNVSFRYEEDKPLIEGFNLHTEPGRRIAIVGPTGCGKTTFINLLMRFYDVTGGSISVDGKPITEVSRHALRGSYGMVLQDTWLFNGTIRDNIRYGRLDATDEEVEKAARMACADHFIRTLTAIA
;
A
#
# COMPACT_ATOMS: atom_id res chain seq x y z
N ALA A 1 -5.19 7.58 15.61
CA ALA A 1 -5.19 6.21 16.17
C ALA A 1 -3.76 5.72 16.48
N SER A 2 -2.79 5.88 15.61
CA SER A 2 -1.41 5.41 15.74
C SER A 2 -0.69 5.94 17.00
N GLN A 3 -0.78 7.21 17.30
CA GLN A 3 -0.04 7.84 18.41
C GLN A 3 -0.50 7.34 19.79
N LYS A 4 -1.80 7.08 19.97
CA LYS A 4 -2.34 6.48 21.19
C LYS A 4 -1.90 5.03 21.37
N ALA A 5 -1.87 4.25 20.30
CA ALA A 5 -1.42 2.85 20.34
C ALA A 5 0.06 2.75 20.74
N VAL A 6 0.93 3.59 20.17
CA VAL A 6 2.35 3.67 20.53
C VAL A 6 2.52 4.09 21.99
N PHE A 7 1.73 5.05 22.48
CA PHE A 7 1.76 5.49 23.89
C PHE A 7 1.40 4.35 24.83
N TYR A 8 0.30 3.62 24.59
CA TYR A 8 -0.08 2.51 25.47
C TYR A 8 0.92 1.35 25.41
N SER A 9 1.47 1.04 24.23
CA SER A 9 2.52 0.03 24.09
C SER A 9 3.80 0.41 24.84
N SER A 10 4.19 1.68 24.84
CA SER A 10 5.37 2.15 25.55
C SER A 10 5.19 2.19 27.07
N LEU A 11 3.96 2.22 27.58
CA LEU A 11 3.69 2.21 29.02
C LEU A 11 3.86 0.82 29.67
N THR A 12 3.76 -0.25 28.90
CA THR A 12 3.77 -1.62 29.42
C THR A 12 5.10 -1.95 30.13
N ASN A 13 6.24 -1.65 29.53
CA ASN A 13 7.55 -1.92 30.11
C ASN A 13 7.85 -1.11 31.39
N PRO A 14 7.61 0.22 31.45
CA PRO A 14 7.77 1.00 32.69
C PRO A 14 6.85 0.53 33.80
N SER A 15 5.60 0.19 33.49
CA SER A 15 4.62 -0.28 34.50
C SER A 15 5.07 -1.58 35.13
N THR A 16 5.51 -2.55 34.34
CA THR A 16 6.01 -3.84 34.83
C THR A 16 7.25 -3.66 35.71
N ARG A 17 8.17 -2.78 35.32
CA ARG A 17 9.36 -2.44 36.14
C ARG A 17 8.95 -1.78 37.47
N CYS A 18 7.96 -0.91 37.45
CA CYS A 18 7.47 -0.25 38.65
C CYS A 18 6.89 -1.28 39.63
N VAL A 19 6.05 -2.20 39.16
CA VAL A 19 5.48 -3.29 39.99
C VAL A 19 6.59 -4.17 40.56
N ASN A 20 7.55 -4.58 39.74
CA ASN A 20 8.68 -5.39 40.19
C ASN A 20 9.52 -4.70 41.30
N ASN A 21 9.78 -3.40 41.13
CA ASN A 21 10.51 -2.62 42.12
C ASN A 21 9.74 -2.49 43.45
N ILE A 22 8.42 -2.34 43.39
CA ILE A 22 7.56 -2.30 44.59
C ILE A 22 7.61 -3.63 45.32
N ILE A 23 7.47 -4.76 44.61
CA ILE A 23 7.55 -6.11 45.18
C ILE A 23 8.93 -6.32 45.82
N TYR A 24 10.01 -5.97 45.10
CA TYR A 24 11.38 -6.11 45.59
C TYR A 24 11.64 -5.28 46.86
N ALA A 25 11.19 -4.02 46.87
CA ALA A 25 11.28 -3.15 48.04
C ALA A 25 10.44 -3.70 49.24
N GLY A 26 9.25 -4.25 48.97
CA GLY A 26 8.42 -4.88 49.98
C GLY A 26 9.07 -6.10 50.63
N VAL A 27 9.64 -6.99 49.81
CA VAL A 27 10.40 -8.16 50.28
C VAL A 27 11.62 -7.73 51.10
N ALA A 28 12.39 -6.73 50.66
CA ALA A 28 13.54 -6.18 51.36
C ALA A 28 13.14 -5.61 52.75
N LEU A 29 12.07 -4.83 52.78
CA LEU A 29 11.58 -4.18 53.98
C LEU A 29 11.06 -5.19 55.03
N VAL A 30 10.23 -6.13 54.61
CA VAL A 30 9.74 -7.18 55.50
C VAL A 30 10.90 -8.06 56.01
N GLY A 31 11.81 -8.44 55.09
CA GLY A 31 13.00 -9.23 55.50
C GLY A 31 13.90 -8.50 56.47
N ALA A 32 14.10 -7.17 56.29
CA ALA A 32 14.87 -6.37 57.24
C ALA A 32 14.28 -6.31 58.63
N PHE A 33 12.95 -6.25 58.75
CA PHE A 33 12.24 -6.30 60.03
C PHE A 33 12.35 -7.66 60.75
N LEU A 34 12.52 -8.75 60.02
CA LEU A 34 12.68 -10.09 60.61
C LEU A 34 14.09 -10.39 61.14
N ILE A 35 15.10 -9.61 60.77
CA ILE A 35 16.47 -9.83 61.20
C ILE A 35 16.67 -9.54 62.69
N PRO A 36 16.21 -8.42 63.30
CA PRO A 36 16.37 -8.14 64.68
C PRO A 36 15.69 -9.17 65.62
N GLY A 37 14.58 -9.77 65.13
CA GLY A 37 13.87 -10.84 65.86
C GLY A 37 14.52 -12.22 65.76
N GLY A 38 15.65 -12.34 65.07
CA GLY A 38 16.36 -13.62 64.89
C GLY A 38 15.68 -14.60 63.91
N HIS A 39 14.61 -14.18 63.27
CA HIS A 39 13.84 -15.04 62.33
C HIS A 39 14.50 -15.15 60.95
N LEU A 40 15.41 -14.22 60.61
CA LEU A 40 16.12 -14.20 59.33
C LEU A 40 17.55 -13.70 59.51
N THR A 41 18.51 -14.28 58.78
CA THR A 41 19.88 -13.79 58.72
C THR A 41 20.08 -12.83 57.55
N VAL A 42 21.11 -11.99 57.58
CA VAL A 42 21.47 -11.09 56.45
C VAL A 42 21.71 -11.90 55.17
N GLY A 43 22.41 -13.05 55.28
CA GLY A 43 22.62 -13.97 54.17
C GLY A 43 21.29 -14.55 53.62
N GLY A 44 20.37 -14.92 54.53
CA GLY A 44 19.05 -15.38 54.15
C GLY A 44 18.20 -14.34 53.40
N LEU A 45 18.31 -13.06 53.84
CA LEU A 45 17.68 -11.96 53.11
C LEU A 45 18.21 -11.80 51.68
N SER A 46 19.56 -11.90 51.54
CA SER A 46 20.19 -11.81 50.20
C SER A 46 19.71 -12.93 49.26
N VAL A 47 19.62 -14.15 49.78
CA VAL A 47 19.06 -15.30 49.02
C VAL A 47 17.57 -15.08 48.67
N LEU A 48 16.77 -14.58 49.59
CA LEU A 48 15.37 -14.30 49.38
C LEU A 48 15.18 -13.24 48.28
N LEU A 49 15.98 -12.19 48.29
CA LEU A 49 15.97 -11.15 47.25
C LEU A 49 16.41 -11.68 45.86
N ALA A 50 17.39 -12.59 45.84
CA ALA A 50 17.79 -13.27 44.60
C ALA A 50 16.65 -14.12 44.03
N TYR A 51 15.97 -14.87 44.87
CA TYR A 51 14.81 -15.66 44.46
C TYR A 51 13.61 -14.77 44.01
N ALA A 52 13.36 -13.65 44.70
CA ALA A 52 12.36 -12.70 44.30
C ALA A 52 12.62 -12.18 42.85
N ASN A 53 13.87 -11.83 42.56
CA ASN A 53 14.26 -11.43 41.19
C ASN A 53 14.08 -12.55 40.15
N GLN A 54 14.47 -13.78 40.49
CA GLN A 54 14.32 -14.92 39.60
C GLN A 54 12.84 -15.24 39.36
N TYR A 55 12.01 -15.13 40.40
CA TYR A 55 10.58 -15.39 40.30
C TYR A 55 9.83 -14.37 39.45
N MET A 56 10.33 -13.14 39.37
CA MET A 56 9.73 -12.09 38.52
C MET A 56 10.01 -12.24 37.03
N LYS A 57 11.11 -12.93 36.64
CA LYS A 57 11.48 -13.12 35.21
C LYS A 57 10.37 -13.77 34.38
N PRO A 58 9.80 -14.94 34.77
CA PRO A 58 8.75 -15.58 33.98
C PRO A 58 7.54 -14.68 33.74
N PHE A 59 7.16 -13.83 34.68
CA PHE A 59 6.04 -12.91 34.51
C PHE A 59 6.33 -11.82 33.48
N ASN A 60 7.59 -11.33 33.44
CA ASN A 60 8.03 -10.38 32.43
C ASN A 60 8.05 -11.03 31.04
N ASP A 61 8.52 -12.27 30.94
CA ASP A 61 8.57 -13.03 29.69
C ASP A 61 7.15 -13.30 29.16
N ILE A 62 6.21 -13.70 30.03
CA ILE A 62 4.80 -13.87 29.67
C ILE A 62 4.20 -12.55 29.15
N SER A 63 4.49 -11.43 29.82
CA SER A 63 3.99 -10.11 29.39
C SER A 63 4.49 -9.73 28.01
N SER A 64 5.76 -10.02 27.69
CA SER A 64 6.31 -9.76 26.35
C SER A 64 5.69 -10.65 25.29
N VAL A 65 5.52 -11.94 25.57
CA VAL A 65 4.87 -12.91 24.66
C VAL A 65 3.41 -12.52 24.38
N ILE A 66 2.67 -12.06 25.38
CA ILE A 66 1.30 -11.56 25.18
C ILE A 66 1.28 -10.37 24.23
N THR A 67 2.22 -9.44 24.38
CA THR A 67 2.33 -8.27 23.48
C THR A 67 2.65 -8.69 22.05
N GLU A 68 3.58 -9.63 21.85
CA GLU A 68 3.91 -10.19 20.54
C GLU A 68 2.72 -10.91 19.92
N LEU A 69 1.99 -11.68 20.70
CA LEU A 69 0.76 -12.37 20.26
C LEU A 69 -0.31 -11.38 19.80
N GLN A 70 -0.52 -10.29 20.55
CA GLN A 70 -1.47 -9.24 20.15
C GLN A 70 -1.07 -8.57 18.83
N ASN A 71 0.23 -8.29 18.65
CA ASN A 71 0.74 -7.74 17.39
C ASN A 71 0.55 -8.73 16.23
N ALA A 72 0.86 -10.01 16.46
CA ALA A 72 0.66 -11.05 15.46
C ALA A 72 -0.82 -11.20 15.05
N LEU A 73 -1.73 -11.17 16.02
CA LEU A 73 -3.17 -11.20 15.76
C LEU A 73 -3.63 -9.98 14.97
N ALA A 74 -3.15 -8.77 15.31
CA ALA A 74 -3.49 -7.57 14.57
C ALA A 74 -2.98 -7.61 13.11
N CYS A 75 -1.79 -8.18 12.87
CA CYS A 75 -1.28 -8.41 11.53
C CYS A 75 -2.11 -9.47 10.78
N ALA A 76 -2.45 -10.58 11.46
CA ALA A 76 -3.28 -11.62 10.87
C ALA A 76 -4.66 -11.10 10.45
N THR A 77 -5.31 -10.29 11.30
CA THR A 77 -6.59 -9.65 10.96
C THR A 77 -6.49 -8.86 9.66
N ARG A 78 -5.47 -8.02 9.50
CA ARG A 78 -5.28 -7.23 8.27
C ARG A 78 -5.06 -8.10 7.03
N ILE A 79 -4.40 -9.25 7.18
CA ILE A 79 -4.20 -10.20 6.08
C ILE A 79 -5.53 -10.85 5.72
N PHE A 80 -6.31 -11.28 6.71
CA PHE A 80 -7.62 -11.87 6.48
C PHE A 80 -8.60 -10.85 5.89
N ASP A 81 -8.61 -9.61 6.38
CA ASP A 81 -9.43 -8.53 5.79
C ASP A 81 -9.14 -8.37 4.30
N LEU A 82 -7.84 -8.42 3.89
CA LEU A 82 -7.46 -8.36 2.49
C LEU A 82 -7.88 -9.60 1.69
N LEU A 83 -7.77 -10.80 2.29
CA LEU A 83 -8.15 -12.06 1.63
C LEU A 83 -9.66 -12.21 1.46
N GLU A 84 -10.44 -11.59 2.36
CA GLU A 84 -11.91 -11.58 2.34
C GLU A 84 -12.48 -10.45 1.49
N GLU A 85 -11.62 -9.53 0.98
CA GLU A 85 -12.07 -8.48 0.07
C GLU A 85 -12.76 -9.09 -1.16
N LYS A 86 -13.83 -8.44 -1.56
CA LYS A 86 -14.63 -8.88 -2.69
C LYS A 86 -13.77 -8.89 -3.95
N PRO A 87 -13.69 -10.02 -4.68
CA PRO A 87 -12.92 -10.08 -5.91
C PRO A 87 -13.48 -9.11 -6.97
N GLU A 88 -12.61 -8.64 -7.85
CA GLU A 88 -13.03 -7.86 -9.02
C GLU A 88 -14.13 -8.56 -9.80
N SER A 89 -14.93 -7.76 -10.53
CA SER A 89 -15.91 -8.30 -11.50
C SER A 89 -15.23 -9.26 -12.50
N PRO A 90 -15.86 -10.37 -12.89
CA PRO A 90 -15.29 -11.33 -13.83
C PRO A 90 -14.78 -10.64 -15.09
N ASP A 91 -13.60 -11.05 -15.56
CA ASP A 91 -13.05 -10.57 -16.83
C ASP A 91 -13.60 -11.39 -17.98
N LEU A 92 -14.04 -10.72 -19.04
CA LEU A 92 -14.51 -11.38 -20.24
C LEU A 92 -13.36 -11.62 -21.22
N SER A 93 -13.51 -12.57 -22.12
CA SER A 93 -12.48 -12.97 -23.08
C SER A 93 -12.46 -12.14 -24.38
N GLY A 94 -13.21 -11.06 -24.45
CA GLY A 94 -13.24 -10.20 -25.64
C GLY A 94 -11.89 -9.58 -25.94
N THR A 95 -11.53 -9.46 -27.22
CA THR A 95 -10.30 -8.85 -27.71
C THR A 95 -10.57 -7.51 -28.37
N LEU A 96 -9.54 -6.65 -28.40
CA LEU A 96 -9.47 -5.44 -29.19
C LEU A 96 -8.37 -5.62 -30.23
N ASP A 97 -8.76 -5.85 -31.47
CA ASP A 97 -7.84 -5.99 -32.58
C ASP A 97 -7.89 -4.72 -33.44
N ASP A 98 -6.75 -4.29 -33.98
CA ASP A 98 -6.62 -3.11 -34.86
C ASP A 98 -7.27 -1.83 -34.30
N VAL A 99 -6.93 -1.49 -33.06
CA VAL A 99 -7.50 -0.34 -32.34
C VAL A 99 -7.19 0.97 -33.08
N LYS A 100 -8.23 1.67 -33.51
CA LYS A 100 -8.13 2.99 -34.17
C LYS A 100 -8.15 4.12 -33.15
N GLY A 101 -8.76 3.89 -31.99
CA GLY A 101 -8.81 4.83 -30.87
C GLY A 101 -10.01 5.77 -30.87
N ALA A 102 -11.14 5.39 -31.45
CA ALA A 102 -12.40 6.07 -31.21
C ALA A 102 -12.88 5.73 -29.79
N VAL A 103 -13.22 6.73 -29.00
CA VAL A 103 -13.74 6.55 -27.65
C VAL A 103 -15.11 7.20 -27.54
N ASP A 104 -16.09 6.45 -27.08
CA ASP A 104 -17.45 6.92 -26.86
C ASP A 104 -17.87 6.69 -25.42
N ILE A 105 -18.28 7.73 -24.73
CA ILE A 105 -18.68 7.75 -23.33
C ILE A 105 -20.09 8.27 -23.27
N GLN A 106 -21.00 7.46 -22.77
CA GLN A 106 -22.42 7.76 -22.74
C GLN A 106 -22.96 7.74 -21.33
N ASN A 107 -23.40 8.91 -20.86
CA ASN A 107 -24.05 9.11 -19.56
C ASN A 107 -23.31 8.47 -18.38
N VAL A 108 -21.96 8.53 -18.40
CA VAL A 108 -21.13 7.88 -17.38
C VAL A 108 -21.27 8.60 -16.06
N SER A 109 -21.55 7.81 -15.03
CA SER A 109 -21.56 8.23 -13.64
C SER A 109 -20.63 7.34 -12.82
N PHE A 110 -19.94 7.93 -11.86
CA PHE A 110 -19.00 7.22 -10.98
C PHE A 110 -18.91 7.87 -9.60
N ARG A 111 -18.76 7.02 -8.59
CA ARG A 111 -18.49 7.39 -7.19
C ARG A 111 -17.65 6.32 -6.51
N TYR A 112 -16.74 6.74 -5.63
CA TYR A 112 -15.99 5.82 -4.78
C TYR A 112 -16.78 5.38 -3.54
N GLU A 113 -17.59 6.30 -3.00
CA GLU A 113 -18.46 6.10 -1.85
C GLU A 113 -19.91 6.37 -2.28
N GLU A 114 -20.86 5.62 -1.74
CA GLU A 114 -22.26 5.70 -2.18
C GLU A 114 -22.88 7.09 -2.04
N ASP A 115 -22.47 7.85 -1.03
CA ASP A 115 -22.99 9.16 -0.68
C ASP A 115 -22.21 10.34 -1.33
N LYS A 116 -21.12 10.05 -2.07
CA LYS A 116 -20.25 11.08 -2.68
C LYS A 116 -20.12 10.92 -4.19
N PRO A 117 -21.06 11.46 -4.98
CA PRO A 117 -20.93 11.44 -6.43
C PRO A 117 -19.71 12.26 -6.86
N LEU A 118 -18.95 11.73 -7.82
CA LEU A 118 -17.75 12.38 -8.35
C LEU A 118 -17.91 12.75 -9.82
N ILE A 119 -18.51 11.87 -10.61
CA ILE A 119 -18.82 12.09 -12.02
C ILE A 119 -20.29 11.75 -12.21
N GLU A 120 -21.05 12.62 -12.86
CA GLU A 120 -22.48 12.42 -13.09
C GLU A 120 -22.84 12.76 -14.54
N GLY A 121 -23.44 11.78 -15.24
CA GLY A 121 -23.99 11.99 -16.58
C GLY A 121 -23.00 12.47 -17.64
N PHE A 122 -21.72 12.09 -17.51
CA PHE A 122 -20.65 12.59 -18.38
C PHE A 122 -20.74 11.94 -19.77
N ASN A 123 -20.65 12.78 -20.81
CA ASN A 123 -20.71 12.36 -22.21
C ASN A 123 -19.48 12.91 -22.94
N LEU A 124 -18.84 12.07 -23.73
CA LEU A 124 -17.73 12.44 -24.60
C LEU A 124 -17.67 11.50 -25.80
N HIS A 125 -17.55 12.07 -26.99
CA HIS A 125 -17.24 11.33 -28.21
C HIS A 125 -15.91 11.80 -28.79
N THR A 126 -15.03 10.88 -29.12
CA THR A 126 -13.71 11.17 -29.65
C THR A 126 -13.43 10.35 -30.89
N GLU A 127 -13.12 11.00 -31.99
CA GLU A 127 -12.64 10.34 -33.21
C GLU A 127 -11.18 9.91 -33.10
N PRO A 128 -10.74 8.91 -33.87
CA PRO A 128 -9.34 8.49 -33.93
C PRO A 128 -8.38 9.65 -34.19
N GLY A 129 -7.22 9.62 -33.53
CA GLY A 129 -6.15 10.61 -33.73
C GLY A 129 -6.41 12.01 -33.14
N ARG A 130 -7.52 12.23 -32.47
CA ARG A 130 -7.82 13.52 -31.80
C ARG A 130 -7.07 13.65 -30.49
N ARG A 131 -6.68 14.87 -30.16
CA ARG A 131 -6.14 15.25 -28.87
C ARG A 131 -7.20 15.96 -28.05
N ILE A 132 -7.41 15.47 -26.81
CA ILE A 132 -8.38 16.05 -25.88
C ILE A 132 -7.63 16.48 -24.62
N ALA A 133 -7.91 17.70 -24.15
CA ALA A 133 -7.43 18.20 -22.88
C ALA A 133 -8.56 18.13 -21.85
N ILE A 134 -8.32 17.43 -20.73
CA ILE A 134 -9.22 17.38 -19.58
C ILE A 134 -8.73 18.41 -18.58
N VAL A 135 -9.51 19.47 -18.40
CA VAL A 135 -9.18 20.60 -17.52
C VAL A 135 -10.17 20.70 -16.36
N GLY A 136 -9.69 21.16 -15.22
CA GLY A 136 -10.51 21.34 -14.02
C GLY A 136 -9.66 21.50 -12.77
N PRO A 137 -10.25 21.94 -11.65
CA PRO A 137 -9.56 22.11 -10.38
C PRO A 137 -9.03 20.78 -9.83
N THR A 138 -8.15 20.83 -8.82
CA THR A 138 -7.68 19.63 -8.12
C THR A 138 -8.86 18.95 -7.43
N GLY A 139 -8.93 17.61 -7.56
CA GLY A 139 -10.01 16.81 -6.97
C GLY A 139 -11.29 16.67 -7.83
N CYS A 140 -11.37 17.31 -9.01
CA CYS A 140 -12.58 17.20 -9.87
C CYS A 140 -12.70 15.87 -10.65
N GLY A 141 -11.85 14.87 -10.37
CA GLY A 141 -11.97 13.54 -10.96
C GLY A 141 -11.17 13.30 -12.25
N LYS A 142 -10.22 14.17 -12.66
CA LYS A 142 -9.40 13.97 -13.88
C LYS A 142 -8.69 12.62 -13.91
N THR A 143 -7.99 12.28 -12.84
CA THR A 143 -7.29 10.98 -12.71
C THR A 143 -8.28 9.82 -12.65
N THR A 144 -9.39 10.02 -11.95
CA THR A 144 -10.47 9.01 -11.89
C THR A 144 -11.02 8.71 -13.28
N PHE A 145 -11.23 9.74 -14.10
CA PHE A 145 -11.68 9.58 -15.47
C PHE A 145 -10.72 8.70 -16.29
N ILE A 146 -9.41 8.93 -16.19
CA ILE A 146 -8.40 8.08 -16.86
C ILE A 146 -8.46 6.64 -16.33
N ASN A 147 -8.64 6.47 -15.03
CA ASN A 147 -8.78 5.15 -14.42
C ASN A 147 -10.03 4.41 -14.90
N LEU A 148 -11.12 5.11 -15.15
CA LEU A 148 -12.34 4.52 -15.74
C LEU A 148 -12.11 4.07 -17.18
N LEU A 149 -11.38 4.86 -18.00
CA LEU A 149 -11.04 4.49 -19.37
C LEU A 149 -10.21 3.19 -19.42
N MET A 150 -9.28 3.01 -18.47
CA MET A 150 -8.47 1.80 -18.36
C MET A 150 -9.15 0.67 -17.57
N ARG A 151 -10.38 0.88 -17.16
CA ARG A 151 -11.18 -0.06 -16.35
C ARG A 151 -10.41 -0.53 -15.11
N PHE A 152 -9.80 0.41 -14.36
CA PHE A 152 -9.37 0.16 -12.99
C PHE A 152 -10.54 0.16 -12.01
N TYR A 153 -11.63 0.81 -12.40
CA TYR A 153 -12.94 0.78 -11.74
C TYR A 153 -14.02 0.62 -12.79
N ASP A 154 -15.05 -0.13 -12.46
CA ASP A 154 -16.25 -0.19 -13.30
C ASP A 154 -17.13 1.05 -13.02
N VAL A 155 -17.78 1.59 -14.04
CA VAL A 155 -18.69 2.74 -13.90
C VAL A 155 -19.93 2.34 -13.08
N THR A 156 -20.49 3.29 -12.32
CA THR A 156 -21.73 3.06 -11.57
C THR A 156 -22.98 3.28 -12.42
N GLY A 157 -22.85 3.94 -13.57
CA GLY A 157 -23.89 4.14 -14.55
C GLY A 157 -23.35 4.57 -15.90
N GLY A 158 -24.11 4.37 -16.96
CA GLY A 158 -23.67 4.66 -18.33
C GLY A 158 -22.75 3.60 -18.91
N SER A 159 -22.05 3.94 -20.00
CA SER A 159 -21.14 3.02 -20.70
C SER A 159 -19.97 3.75 -21.32
N ILE A 160 -18.85 3.03 -21.43
CA ILE A 160 -17.65 3.45 -22.16
C ILE A 160 -17.38 2.40 -23.23
N SER A 161 -17.12 2.84 -24.45
CA SER A 161 -16.73 1.97 -25.55
C SER A 161 -15.48 2.48 -26.26
N VAL A 162 -14.69 1.53 -26.80
CA VAL A 162 -13.51 1.79 -27.63
C VAL A 162 -13.75 1.13 -28.97
N ASP A 163 -13.68 1.91 -30.05
CA ASP A 163 -13.97 1.47 -31.42
C ASP A 163 -15.33 0.74 -31.54
N GLY A 164 -16.34 1.23 -30.79
CA GLY A 164 -17.69 0.68 -30.76
C GLY A 164 -17.87 -0.57 -29.89
N LYS A 165 -16.80 -1.09 -29.25
CA LYS A 165 -16.92 -2.23 -28.32
C LYS A 165 -16.98 -1.72 -26.88
N PRO A 166 -17.99 -2.09 -26.08
CA PRO A 166 -18.04 -1.76 -24.66
C PRO A 166 -16.81 -2.30 -23.92
N ILE A 167 -16.17 -1.49 -23.09
CA ILE A 167 -14.97 -1.92 -22.35
C ILE A 167 -15.28 -3.04 -21.35
N THR A 168 -16.52 -3.22 -20.97
CA THR A 168 -16.97 -4.31 -20.09
C THR A 168 -17.02 -5.66 -20.79
N GLU A 169 -17.08 -5.70 -22.12
CA GLU A 169 -17.08 -6.92 -22.92
C GLU A 169 -15.68 -7.34 -23.39
N VAL A 170 -14.70 -6.48 -23.19
CA VAL A 170 -13.29 -6.71 -23.54
C VAL A 170 -12.51 -7.14 -22.29
N SER A 171 -11.55 -8.04 -22.46
CA SER A 171 -10.66 -8.38 -21.35
C SER A 171 -9.85 -7.16 -20.90
N ARG A 172 -9.63 -7.01 -19.59
CA ARG A 172 -8.81 -5.91 -19.05
C ARG A 172 -7.41 -5.90 -19.62
N HIS A 173 -6.85 -7.09 -19.89
CA HIS A 173 -5.55 -7.22 -20.53
C HIS A 173 -5.54 -6.63 -21.94
N ALA A 174 -6.50 -6.97 -22.79
CA ALA A 174 -6.59 -6.44 -24.16
C ALA A 174 -6.88 -4.94 -24.16
N LEU A 175 -7.77 -4.47 -23.28
CA LEU A 175 -8.10 -3.06 -23.14
C LEU A 175 -6.87 -2.25 -22.72
N ARG A 176 -6.19 -2.65 -21.63
CA ARG A 176 -5.02 -1.94 -21.11
C ARG A 176 -3.81 -2.01 -22.06
N GLY A 177 -3.68 -3.10 -22.82
CA GLY A 177 -2.67 -3.24 -23.87
C GLY A 177 -2.83 -2.25 -25.03
N SER A 178 -4.03 -1.70 -25.23
CA SER A 178 -4.30 -0.67 -26.24
C SER A 178 -3.97 0.76 -25.79
N TYR A 179 -3.67 0.99 -24.51
CA TYR A 179 -3.34 2.29 -23.93
C TYR A 179 -1.86 2.42 -23.62
N GLY A 180 -1.29 3.59 -23.90
CA GLY A 180 -0.02 4.03 -23.31
C GLY A 180 -0.30 5.06 -22.21
N MET A 181 0.07 4.76 -20.97
CA MET A 181 -0.15 5.67 -19.84
C MET A 181 1.15 6.33 -19.41
N VAL A 182 1.15 7.66 -19.32
CA VAL A 182 2.24 8.43 -18.72
C VAL A 182 1.76 8.96 -17.38
N LEU A 183 2.37 8.48 -16.29
CA LEU A 183 2.05 8.89 -14.93
C LEU A 183 2.76 10.20 -14.57
N GLN A 184 2.20 10.94 -13.63
CA GLN A 184 2.81 12.15 -13.08
C GLN A 184 4.05 11.79 -12.25
N ASP A 185 3.96 10.74 -11.43
CA ASP A 185 5.08 10.17 -10.68
C ASP A 185 5.62 8.97 -11.47
N THR A 186 6.78 9.16 -12.09
CA THR A 186 7.44 8.10 -12.87
C THR A 186 8.33 7.26 -11.97
N TRP A 187 8.32 5.96 -12.17
CA TRP A 187 9.22 5.02 -11.52
C TRP A 187 10.28 4.54 -12.50
N LEU A 188 11.55 4.56 -12.08
CA LEU A 188 12.66 4.01 -12.84
C LEU A 188 13.23 2.80 -12.10
N PHE A 189 13.39 1.69 -12.81
CA PHE A 189 14.09 0.52 -12.29
C PHE A 189 15.61 0.80 -12.25
N ASN A 190 16.28 0.18 -11.28
CA ASN A 190 17.73 0.23 -11.21
C ASN A 190 18.33 -0.52 -12.42
N GLY A 191 19.09 0.19 -13.26
CA GLY A 191 19.64 -0.33 -14.50
C GLY A 191 19.90 0.78 -15.50
N THR A 192 20.07 0.42 -16.77
CA THR A 192 20.33 1.39 -17.83
C THR A 192 19.05 2.09 -18.28
N ILE A 193 19.17 3.27 -18.90
CA ILE A 193 18.04 3.95 -19.56
C ILE A 193 17.45 3.05 -20.64
N ARG A 194 18.30 2.33 -21.38
CA ARG A 194 17.89 1.36 -22.41
C ARG A 194 16.97 0.26 -21.82
N ASP A 195 17.33 -0.32 -20.69
CA ASP A 195 16.56 -1.35 -20.05
C ASP A 195 15.21 -0.81 -19.54
N ASN A 196 15.20 0.41 -19.02
CA ASN A 196 13.97 1.09 -18.61
C ASN A 196 13.02 1.36 -19.77
N ILE A 197 13.53 1.75 -20.94
CA ILE A 197 12.71 1.92 -22.16
C ILE A 197 12.21 0.57 -22.67
N ARG A 198 13.10 -0.46 -22.68
CA ARG A 198 12.78 -1.83 -23.11
C ARG A 198 11.75 -2.50 -22.20
N TYR A 199 11.56 -2.02 -20.97
CA TYR A 199 10.57 -2.59 -20.04
C TYR A 199 9.15 -2.61 -20.62
N GLY A 200 8.79 -1.68 -21.49
CA GLY A 200 7.50 -1.67 -22.20
C GLY A 200 7.30 -2.85 -23.16
N ARG A 201 8.41 -3.42 -23.69
CA ARG A 201 8.44 -4.62 -24.53
C ARG A 201 9.82 -5.27 -24.41
N LEU A 202 9.90 -6.35 -23.63
CA LEU A 202 11.16 -6.97 -23.21
C LEU A 202 11.95 -7.58 -24.38
N ASP A 203 11.31 -7.96 -25.47
CA ASP A 203 11.87 -8.51 -26.70
C ASP A 203 12.25 -7.45 -27.74
N ALA A 204 12.11 -6.15 -27.44
CA ALA A 204 12.45 -5.07 -28.35
C ALA A 204 13.94 -5.05 -28.66
N THR A 205 14.29 -4.84 -29.94
CA THR A 205 15.68 -4.66 -30.39
C THR A 205 16.24 -3.30 -29.96
N ASP A 206 17.57 -3.15 -29.99
CA ASP A 206 18.20 -1.87 -29.64
C ASP A 206 17.75 -0.74 -30.56
N GLU A 207 17.59 -1.03 -31.89
CA GLU A 207 17.12 -0.07 -32.86
C GLU A 207 15.69 0.41 -32.57
N GLU A 208 14.82 -0.50 -32.11
CA GLU A 208 13.45 -0.16 -31.72
C GLU A 208 13.42 0.69 -30.45
N VAL A 209 14.27 0.40 -29.47
CA VAL A 209 14.44 1.20 -28.25
C VAL A 209 14.90 2.62 -28.59
N GLU A 210 15.92 2.76 -29.46
CA GLU A 210 16.40 4.08 -29.93
C GLU A 210 15.33 4.82 -30.72
N LYS A 211 14.57 4.10 -31.56
CA LYS A 211 13.45 4.68 -32.30
C LYS A 211 12.39 5.22 -31.37
N ALA A 212 12.03 4.46 -30.32
CA ALA A 212 11.07 4.88 -29.30
C ALA A 212 11.56 6.14 -28.56
N ALA A 213 12.84 6.19 -28.18
CA ALA A 213 13.45 7.35 -27.53
C ALA A 213 13.39 8.60 -28.44
N ARG A 214 13.66 8.44 -29.76
CA ARG A 214 13.52 9.54 -30.73
C ARG A 214 12.08 10.00 -30.88
N MET A 215 11.12 9.09 -30.94
CA MET A 215 9.70 9.42 -31.03
C MET A 215 9.20 10.18 -29.81
N ALA A 216 9.72 9.85 -28.64
CA ALA A 216 9.42 10.53 -27.36
C ALA A 216 10.23 11.84 -27.18
N CYS A 217 11.06 12.24 -28.15
CA CYS A 217 11.97 13.39 -28.05
C CYS A 217 12.98 13.29 -26.88
N ALA A 218 13.25 12.09 -26.38
CA ALA A 218 14.18 11.84 -25.28
C ALA A 218 15.63 11.59 -25.74
N ASP A 219 15.87 11.23 -27.03
CA ASP A 219 17.19 10.84 -27.56
C ASP A 219 18.28 11.89 -27.32
N HIS A 220 17.97 13.17 -27.56
CA HIS A 220 18.92 14.25 -27.31
C HIS A 220 19.35 14.32 -25.84
N PHE A 221 18.40 14.25 -24.94
CA PHE A 221 18.65 14.27 -23.48
C PHE A 221 19.50 13.07 -23.04
N ILE A 222 19.16 11.86 -23.53
CA ILE A 222 19.89 10.63 -23.22
C ILE A 222 21.36 10.74 -23.66
N ARG A 223 21.62 11.22 -24.87
CA ARG A 223 22.99 11.41 -25.40
C ARG A 223 23.80 12.45 -24.63
N THR A 224 23.13 13.46 -24.07
CA THR A 224 23.78 14.46 -23.22
C THR A 224 24.25 13.85 -21.90
N LEU A 225 23.46 12.94 -21.30
CA LEU A 225 23.84 12.24 -20.07
C LEU A 225 25.03 11.30 -20.29
N THR A 226 25.05 10.54 -21.39
CA THR A 226 26.17 9.62 -21.73
C THR A 226 27.44 10.33 -22.07
N ALA A 227 27.39 11.59 -22.46
CA ALA A 227 28.59 12.40 -22.75
C ALA A 227 29.22 12.99 -21.46
N ILE A 228 28.55 12.88 -20.32
CA ILE A 228 28.99 13.37 -18.99
C ILE A 228 29.53 12.20 -18.11
N ALA A 229 29.22 10.95 -18.47
CA ALA A 229 29.72 9.74 -17.83
C ALA A 229 30.90 9.13 -18.59
#